data_ce88e1a399ed7dc48ca16f87b99f3b11
#
_entry.id   ce88e1a399ed7dc48ca16f87b99f3b11
#
_cell.length_a   1.000
_cell.length_b   1.000
_cell.length_c   1.000
_cell.angle_alpha   90.00
_cell.angle_beta   90.00
_cell.angle_gamma   90.00
#
_symmetry.space_group_name_H-M   'P 1'
#
loop_
_entity.id
_entity.type
_entity.pdbx_description
1 polymer ?
#
loop_
_entity_poly.entity_id
_entity_poly.type
_entity_poly.pdbx_seq_one_letter_code
_entity_poly.pdbx_strand_id
1 'polypeptide(L)'
;MKILVTGAGGLLGSTILSLFKDTYHIVGYTRNDLDVVDYKEVQKKISFENPDIIIHGAANTNAEECEGNKNLAYNVNAIGTENIVNAVLQNNKNIVLVYLSSTGIYGAGKNSPYTEYDPVSPTTVHHKSKLEGEKVVQNLNKYLIIRTGWLFGGGVKH
;
A
#
# COMPACT_ATOMS: atom_id res chain seq x y z
N MET A 1 -1.65 0.42 21.10
CA MET A 1 -1.67 0.79 19.69
C MET A 1 -1.79 -0.49 18.86
N LYS A 2 -2.79 -0.56 18.00
CA LYS A 2 -3.05 -1.71 17.11
C LYS A 2 -2.72 -1.33 15.66
N ILE A 3 -1.91 -2.17 15.01
CA ILE A 3 -1.45 -1.95 13.63
C ILE A 3 -2.03 -3.06 12.75
N LEU A 4 -2.63 -2.70 11.63
CA LEU A 4 -3.06 -3.63 10.60
C LEU A 4 -2.12 -3.50 9.40
N VAL A 5 -1.64 -4.63 8.88
CA VAL A 5 -0.75 -4.69 7.71
C VAL A 5 -1.45 -5.45 6.59
N THR A 6 -1.68 -4.82 5.45
CA THR A 6 -2.09 -5.53 4.23
C THR A 6 -0.86 -5.89 3.39
N GLY A 7 -0.95 -6.97 2.61
CA GLY A 7 0.22 -7.48 1.89
C GLY A 7 1.23 -8.16 2.82
N ALA A 8 0.74 -8.74 3.92
CA ALA A 8 1.55 -9.37 4.97
C ALA A 8 2.40 -10.56 4.50
N GLY A 9 2.05 -11.20 3.38
CA GLY A 9 2.84 -12.27 2.77
C GLY A 9 4.01 -11.79 1.91
N GLY A 10 4.07 -10.49 1.59
CA GLY A 10 5.17 -9.91 0.82
C GLY A 10 6.42 -9.65 1.67
N LEU A 11 7.53 -9.27 1.01
CA LEU A 11 8.82 -9.00 1.65
C LEU A 11 8.70 -8.02 2.83
N LEU A 12 8.13 -6.84 2.57
CA LEU A 12 8.04 -5.79 3.59
C LEU A 12 7.03 -6.17 4.68
N GLY A 13 5.83 -6.66 4.30
CA GLY A 13 4.79 -7.00 5.26
C GLY A 13 5.22 -8.09 6.24
N SER A 14 5.83 -9.16 5.75
CA SER A 14 6.34 -10.25 6.60
C SER A 14 7.49 -9.78 7.52
N THR A 15 8.35 -8.90 7.02
CA THR A 15 9.44 -8.32 7.81
C THR A 15 8.89 -7.44 8.93
N ILE A 16 7.92 -6.56 8.64
CA ILE A 16 7.26 -5.72 9.66
C ILE A 16 6.62 -6.58 10.75
N LEU A 17 5.86 -7.62 10.36
CA LEU A 17 5.26 -8.54 11.33
C LEU A 17 6.32 -9.21 12.20
N SER A 18 7.38 -9.73 11.60
CA SER A 18 8.45 -10.41 12.34
C SER A 18 9.16 -9.50 13.35
N LEU A 19 9.45 -8.26 12.96
CA LEU A 19 10.21 -7.32 13.78
C LEU A 19 9.41 -6.70 14.92
N PHE A 20 8.10 -6.50 14.71
CA PHE A 20 7.29 -5.70 15.63
C PHE A 20 6.22 -6.46 16.41
N LYS A 21 6.08 -7.79 16.19
CA LYS A 21 5.07 -8.64 16.86
C LYS A 21 5.16 -8.62 18.39
N ASP A 22 6.37 -8.46 18.93
CA ASP A 22 6.60 -8.46 20.38
C ASP A 22 6.48 -7.05 21.01
N THR A 23 6.41 -6.01 20.15
CA THR A 23 6.36 -4.59 20.60
C THR A 23 4.96 -4.01 20.45
N TYR A 24 4.23 -4.39 19.42
CA TYR A 24 2.92 -3.84 19.09
C TYR A 24 1.88 -4.95 18.92
N HIS A 25 0.62 -4.60 19.17
CA HIS A 25 -0.49 -5.46 18.73
C HIS A 25 -0.64 -5.31 17.20
N ILE A 26 0.00 -6.20 16.45
CA ILE A 26 0.06 -6.13 14.99
C ILE A 26 -0.67 -7.33 14.37
N VAL A 27 -1.53 -7.04 13.37
CA VAL A 27 -2.30 -8.04 12.61
C VAL A 27 -1.95 -7.90 11.14
N GLY A 28 -1.57 -8.99 10.50
CA GLY A 28 -1.22 -9.02 9.09
C GLY A 28 -2.22 -9.83 8.27
N TYR A 29 -2.64 -9.29 7.14
CA TYR A 29 -3.47 -9.96 6.16
C TYR A 29 -2.72 -10.19 4.86
N THR A 30 -2.62 -11.45 4.46
CA THR A 30 -2.13 -11.85 3.13
C THR A 30 -3.26 -11.67 2.11
N ARG A 31 -2.97 -11.88 0.82
CA ARG A 31 -4.01 -11.85 -0.23
C ARG A 31 -5.12 -12.87 -0.01
N ASN A 32 -4.79 -14.02 0.59
CA ASN A 32 -5.78 -15.07 0.86
C ASN A 32 -6.68 -14.74 2.05
N ASP A 33 -6.24 -13.85 2.95
CA ASP A 33 -6.98 -13.44 4.16
C ASP A 33 -7.81 -12.19 3.93
N LEU A 34 -7.41 -11.36 2.94
CA LEU A 34 -8.07 -10.11 2.57
C LEU A 34 -7.76 -9.76 1.12
N ASP A 35 -8.75 -9.90 0.24
CA ASP A 35 -8.67 -9.31 -1.10
C ASP A 35 -9.04 -7.82 -1.00
N VAL A 36 -8.05 -6.95 -1.21
CA VAL A 36 -8.25 -5.50 -1.14
C VAL A 36 -9.21 -4.98 -2.22
N VAL A 37 -9.47 -5.75 -3.27
CA VAL A 37 -10.43 -5.38 -4.34
C VAL A 37 -11.87 -5.62 -3.88
N ASP A 38 -12.12 -6.51 -2.92
CA ASP A 38 -13.44 -6.70 -2.31
C ASP A 38 -13.68 -5.65 -1.20
N TYR A 39 -14.42 -4.60 -1.55
CA TYR A 39 -14.75 -3.53 -0.60
C TYR A 39 -15.47 -4.02 0.67
N LYS A 40 -16.38 -4.98 0.53
CA LYS A 40 -17.15 -5.48 1.69
C LYS A 40 -16.24 -6.22 2.67
N GLU A 41 -15.32 -7.00 2.14
CA GLU A 41 -14.33 -7.70 2.95
C GLU A 41 -13.39 -6.71 3.64
N VAL A 42 -12.88 -5.71 2.91
CA VAL A 42 -12.04 -4.62 3.45
C VAL A 42 -12.76 -3.90 4.59
N GLN A 43 -13.98 -3.45 4.37
CA GLN A 43 -14.78 -2.75 5.37
C GLN A 43 -14.99 -3.60 6.62
N LYS A 44 -15.38 -4.87 6.45
CA LYS A 44 -15.61 -5.81 7.55
C LYS A 44 -14.34 -6.00 8.39
N LYS A 45 -13.18 -6.23 7.74
CA LYS A 45 -11.91 -6.46 8.42
C LYS A 45 -11.44 -5.20 9.16
N ILE A 46 -11.46 -4.02 8.54
CA ILE A 46 -11.06 -2.76 9.18
C ILE A 46 -11.98 -2.44 10.37
N SER A 47 -13.28 -2.63 10.23
CA SER A 47 -14.24 -2.40 11.33
C SER A 47 -14.03 -3.37 12.48
N PHE A 48 -13.78 -4.66 12.19
CA PHE A 48 -13.54 -5.69 13.21
C PHE A 48 -12.22 -5.43 13.96
N GLU A 49 -11.15 -5.16 13.23
CA GLU A 49 -9.84 -4.93 13.81
C GLU A 49 -9.75 -3.57 14.53
N ASN A 50 -10.48 -2.59 14.07
CA ASN A 50 -10.49 -1.23 14.59
C ASN A 50 -9.07 -0.71 14.88
N PRO A 51 -8.16 -0.68 13.90
CA PRO A 51 -6.75 -0.37 14.10
C PRO A 51 -6.52 1.12 14.40
N ASP A 52 -5.37 1.44 14.99
CA ASP A 52 -4.87 2.81 15.11
C ASP A 52 -4.13 3.24 13.83
N ILE A 53 -3.41 2.28 13.23
CA ILE A 53 -2.59 2.48 12.04
C ILE A 53 -2.88 1.34 11.05
N ILE A 54 -2.99 1.69 9.77
CA ILE A 54 -2.98 0.72 8.67
C ILE A 54 -1.71 0.94 7.86
N ILE A 55 -0.89 -0.11 7.71
CA ILE A 55 0.23 -0.14 6.77
C ILE A 55 -0.25 -0.87 5.51
N HIS A 56 -0.52 -0.11 4.46
CA HIS A 56 -1.06 -0.65 3.22
C HIS A 56 0.08 -1.00 2.25
N GLY A 57 0.51 -2.26 2.32
CA GLY A 57 1.55 -2.83 1.47
C GLY A 57 1.02 -3.81 0.40
N ALA A 58 -0.28 -4.09 0.37
CA ALA A 58 -0.88 -4.91 -0.69
C ALA A 58 -0.81 -4.18 -2.03
N ALA A 59 -0.14 -4.79 -3.00
CA ALA A 59 0.00 -4.24 -4.34
C ALA A 59 0.38 -5.35 -5.34
N ASN A 60 0.03 -5.17 -6.61
CA ASN A 60 0.68 -5.88 -7.71
C ASN A 60 1.95 -5.12 -8.09
N THR A 61 3.11 -5.70 -7.79
CA THR A 61 4.44 -5.11 -8.03
C THR A 61 5.19 -5.77 -9.19
N ASN A 62 4.63 -6.82 -9.80
CA ASN A 62 5.21 -7.45 -10.97
C ASN A 62 5.03 -6.56 -12.19
N ALA A 63 6.11 -5.93 -12.67
CA ALA A 63 6.06 -4.97 -13.77
C ALA A 63 5.57 -5.60 -15.08
N GLU A 64 6.00 -6.83 -15.39
CA GLU A 64 5.59 -7.55 -16.60
C GLU A 64 4.10 -7.89 -16.56
N GLU A 65 3.61 -8.41 -15.44
CA GLU A 65 2.19 -8.71 -15.24
C GLU A 65 1.34 -7.43 -15.33
N CYS A 66 1.82 -6.32 -14.76
CA CYS A 66 1.13 -5.03 -14.84
C CYS A 66 1.02 -4.52 -16.28
N GLU A 67 2.08 -4.65 -17.08
CA GLU A 67 2.04 -4.27 -18.52
C GLU A 67 1.12 -5.20 -19.32
N GLY A 68 1.14 -6.50 -19.03
CA GLY A 68 0.30 -7.50 -19.70
C GLY A 68 -1.18 -7.41 -19.31
N ASN A 69 -1.48 -6.99 -18.08
CA ASN A 69 -2.85 -6.86 -17.57
C ASN A 69 -3.02 -5.57 -16.78
N LYS A 70 -3.22 -4.47 -17.51
CA LYS A 70 -3.41 -3.14 -16.93
C LYS A 70 -4.59 -3.07 -15.96
N ASN A 71 -5.69 -3.73 -16.30
CA ASN A 71 -6.89 -3.73 -15.45
C ASN A 71 -6.58 -4.36 -14.09
N LEU A 72 -5.86 -5.47 -14.04
CA LEU A 72 -5.45 -6.10 -12.79
C LEU A 72 -4.56 -5.16 -11.94
N ALA A 73 -3.60 -4.49 -12.58
CA ALA A 73 -2.72 -3.54 -11.91
C ALA A 73 -3.50 -2.39 -11.26
N TYR A 74 -4.43 -1.76 -12.01
CA TYR A 74 -5.25 -0.68 -11.47
C TYR A 74 -6.26 -1.17 -10.43
N ASN A 75 -6.87 -2.34 -10.63
CA ASN A 75 -7.79 -2.91 -9.64
C ASN A 75 -7.10 -3.12 -8.29
N VAL A 76 -5.89 -3.69 -8.28
CA VAL A 76 -5.19 -3.93 -7.01
C VAL A 76 -4.59 -2.64 -6.44
N ASN A 77 -3.86 -1.87 -7.26
CA ASN A 77 -3.04 -0.76 -6.76
C ASN A 77 -3.82 0.55 -6.57
N ALA A 78 -4.88 0.79 -7.34
CA ALA A 78 -5.71 1.99 -7.24
C ALA A 78 -7.06 1.69 -6.56
N ILE A 79 -7.90 0.79 -7.11
CA ILE A 79 -9.21 0.49 -6.54
C ILE A 79 -9.08 -0.19 -5.18
N GLY A 80 -8.13 -1.13 -5.01
CA GLY A 80 -7.85 -1.73 -3.70
C GLY A 80 -7.44 -0.70 -2.66
N THR A 81 -6.63 0.29 -3.04
CA THR A 81 -6.29 1.42 -2.17
C THR A 81 -7.50 2.30 -1.87
N GLU A 82 -8.36 2.56 -2.86
CA GLU A 82 -9.61 3.31 -2.68
C GLU A 82 -10.55 2.61 -1.69
N ASN A 83 -10.65 1.29 -1.76
CA ASN A 83 -11.43 0.50 -0.82
C ASN A 83 -10.93 0.66 0.63
N ILE A 84 -9.60 0.64 0.84
CA ILE A 84 -9.00 0.90 2.15
C ILE A 84 -9.33 2.33 2.62
N VAL A 85 -9.16 3.33 1.77
CA VAL A 85 -9.45 4.74 2.08
C VAL A 85 -10.93 4.92 2.45
N ASN A 86 -11.85 4.36 1.67
CA ASN A 86 -13.28 4.44 1.93
C ASN A 86 -13.66 3.77 3.26
N ALA A 87 -13.07 2.62 3.57
CA ALA A 87 -13.29 1.96 4.86
C ALA A 87 -12.73 2.76 6.05
N VAL A 88 -11.59 3.45 5.87
CA VAL A 88 -11.03 4.37 6.87
C VAL A 88 -11.96 5.57 7.09
N LEU A 89 -12.48 6.18 6.02
CA LEU A 89 -13.40 7.33 6.09
C LEU A 89 -14.71 6.98 6.79
N GLN A 90 -15.20 5.76 6.63
CA GLN A 90 -16.42 5.28 7.28
C GLN A 90 -16.21 4.82 8.72
N ASN A 91 -14.97 4.68 9.15
CA ASN A 91 -14.64 4.31 10.52
C ASN A 91 -14.66 5.55 11.42
N ASN A 92 -15.31 5.45 12.58
CA ASN A 92 -15.38 6.56 13.55
C ASN A 92 -14.05 6.86 14.25
N LYS A 93 -13.03 5.99 14.07
CA LYS A 93 -11.71 6.15 14.64
C LYS A 93 -10.80 6.94 13.71
N ASN A 94 -9.94 7.70 14.30
CA ASN A 94 -8.94 8.54 13.61
C ASN A 94 -7.74 7.70 13.17
N ILE A 95 -7.95 6.81 12.19
CA ILE A 95 -6.94 5.87 11.68
C ILE A 95 -5.88 6.62 10.86
N VAL A 96 -4.61 6.31 11.08
CA VAL A 96 -3.50 6.77 10.22
C VAL A 96 -3.25 5.73 9.12
N LEU A 97 -3.30 6.15 7.86
CA LEU A 97 -2.96 5.28 6.72
C LEU A 97 -1.52 5.53 6.27
N VAL A 98 -0.67 4.50 6.36
CA VAL A 98 0.68 4.49 5.78
C VAL A 98 0.61 3.74 4.45
N TYR A 99 0.79 4.45 3.35
CA TYR A 99 0.72 3.91 2.00
C TYR A 99 2.11 3.70 1.42
N LEU A 100 2.40 2.48 0.96
CA LEU A 100 3.65 2.13 0.29
C LEU A 100 3.53 2.44 -1.20
N SER A 101 4.17 3.52 -1.63
CA SER A 101 4.27 3.92 -3.03
C SER A 101 5.64 3.54 -3.63
N SER A 102 6.02 4.12 -4.75
CA SER A 102 7.24 3.81 -5.49
C SER A 102 7.96 5.08 -5.93
N THR A 103 9.30 5.08 -5.84
CA THR A 103 10.12 6.13 -6.46
C THR A 103 10.02 6.16 -7.99
N GLY A 104 9.61 5.06 -8.62
CA GLY A 104 9.39 5.01 -10.08
C GLY A 104 8.27 5.91 -10.59
N ILE A 105 7.47 6.52 -9.72
CA ILE A 105 6.48 7.54 -10.12
C ILE A 105 7.13 8.83 -10.65
N TYR A 106 8.39 9.11 -10.28
CA TYR A 106 9.10 10.27 -10.82
C TYR A 106 9.50 10.11 -12.29
N GLY A 107 9.58 8.86 -12.78
CA GLY A 107 10.05 8.57 -14.11
C GLY A 107 11.58 8.73 -14.23
N ALA A 108 12.04 9.12 -15.42
CA ALA A 108 13.45 9.35 -15.70
C ALA A 108 13.67 10.82 -16.13
N GLY A 109 14.85 11.37 -15.88
CA GLY A 109 15.24 12.65 -16.46
C GLY A 109 15.84 13.69 -15.53
N LYS A 110 16.07 13.38 -14.26
CA LYS A 110 16.75 14.31 -13.32
C LYS A 110 18.16 13.79 -12.99
N ASN A 111 19.16 14.66 -13.07
CA ASN A 111 20.56 14.36 -12.74
C ASN A 111 20.91 14.63 -11.27
N SER A 112 19.94 14.99 -10.45
CA SER A 112 20.06 15.19 -9.00
C SER A 112 19.04 14.33 -8.26
N PRO A 113 19.20 14.07 -6.95
CA PRO A 113 18.20 13.35 -6.16
C PRO A 113 16.82 14.00 -6.27
N TYR A 114 15.78 13.18 -6.30
CA TYR A 114 14.39 13.63 -6.25
C TYR A 114 14.00 14.00 -4.81
N THR A 115 13.12 14.97 -4.70
CA THR A 115 12.41 15.36 -3.49
C THR A 115 10.94 15.01 -3.61
N GLU A 116 10.20 15.03 -2.51
CA GLU A 116 8.77 14.75 -2.49
C GLU A 116 7.94 15.75 -3.31
N TYR A 117 8.48 16.94 -3.56
CA TYR A 117 7.83 18.04 -4.29
C TYR A 117 8.12 18.04 -5.79
N ASP A 118 9.03 17.18 -6.25
CA ASP A 118 9.35 17.10 -7.67
C ASP A 118 8.15 16.59 -8.49
N PRO A 119 7.97 17.07 -9.72
CA PRO A 119 6.90 16.59 -10.59
C PRO A 119 7.02 15.11 -10.87
N VAL A 120 5.88 14.42 -10.90
CA VAL A 120 5.80 12.98 -11.16
C VAL A 120 5.48 12.73 -12.64
N SER A 121 6.14 11.74 -13.26
CA SER A 121 5.97 11.36 -14.66
C SER A 121 6.16 9.83 -14.84
N PRO A 122 5.30 8.99 -14.24
CA PRO A 122 5.47 7.54 -14.28
C PRO A 122 5.34 7.01 -15.71
N THR A 123 6.25 6.13 -16.11
CA THR A 123 6.30 5.56 -17.46
C THR A 123 5.61 4.20 -17.54
N THR A 124 5.72 3.37 -16.50
CA THR A 124 5.16 2.00 -16.48
C THR A 124 3.74 1.97 -15.89
N VAL A 125 2.97 0.95 -16.23
CA VAL A 125 1.62 0.72 -15.70
C VAL A 125 1.65 0.53 -14.17
N HIS A 126 2.64 -0.21 -13.66
CA HIS A 126 2.85 -0.35 -12.21
C HIS A 126 2.94 1.02 -11.53
N HIS A 127 3.86 1.89 -11.99
CA HIS A 127 4.05 3.19 -11.35
C HIS A 127 2.86 4.14 -11.54
N LYS A 128 2.19 4.08 -12.71
CA LYS A 128 0.94 4.84 -12.95
C LYS A 128 -0.15 4.42 -11.99
N SER A 129 -0.37 3.12 -11.82
CA SER A 129 -1.39 2.60 -10.89
C SER A 129 -1.06 2.91 -9.42
N LYS A 130 0.23 2.93 -9.03
CA LYS A 130 0.65 3.36 -7.69
C LYS A 130 0.40 4.85 -7.46
N LEU A 131 0.65 5.69 -8.49
CA LEU A 131 0.35 7.13 -8.42
C LEU A 131 -1.15 7.40 -8.26
N GLU A 132 -2.03 6.64 -8.94
CA GLU A 132 -3.47 6.77 -8.71
C GLU A 132 -3.84 6.42 -7.27
N GLY A 133 -3.22 5.40 -6.68
CA GLY A 133 -3.37 5.11 -5.24
C GLY A 133 -2.93 6.27 -4.35
N GLU A 134 -1.83 6.97 -4.65
CA GLU A 134 -1.42 8.16 -3.89
C GLU A 134 -2.49 9.26 -3.89
N LYS A 135 -3.09 9.52 -5.08
CA LYS A 135 -4.15 10.54 -5.22
C LYS A 135 -5.37 10.21 -4.34
N VAL A 136 -5.73 8.93 -4.26
CA VAL A 136 -6.84 8.49 -3.42
C VAL A 136 -6.52 8.65 -1.93
N VAL A 137 -5.30 8.29 -1.52
CA VAL A 137 -4.85 8.41 -0.12
C VAL A 137 -4.89 9.85 0.38
N GLN A 138 -4.64 10.82 -0.49
CA GLN A 138 -4.67 12.26 -0.17
C GLN A 138 -6.07 12.78 0.22
N ASN A 139 -7.14 11.99 0.04
CA ASN A 139 -8.47 12.34 0.56
C ASN A 139 -8.60 12.13 2.08
N LEU A 140 -7.64 11.50 2.73
CA LEU A 140 -7.63 11.32 4.18
C LEU A 140 -7.00 12.51 4.89
N ASN A 141 -7.45 12.77 6.12
CA ASN A 141 -6.84 13.79 6.98
C ASN A 141 -5.53 13.33 7.63
N LYS A 142 -5.34 12.00 7.79
CA LYS A 142 -4.17 11.41 8.44
C LYS A 142 -3.59 10.29 7.57
N TYR A 143 -2.55 10.61 6.87
CA TYR A 143 -1.83 9.65 6.05
C TYR A 143 -0.34 9.92 5.99
N LEU A 144 0.42 8.92 5.58
CA LEU A 144 1.82 9.00 5.20
C LEU A 144 2.01 8.22 3.90
N ILE A 145 2.59 8.85 2.89
CA ILE A 145 2.97 8.20 1.63
C ILE A 145 4.48 7.96 1.65
N ILE A 146 4.90 6.69 1.55
CA ILE A 146 6.31 6.31 1.53
C ILE A 146 6.66 5.82 0.12
N ARG A 147 7.41 6.61 -0.63
CA ARG A 147 7.94 6.28 -1.96
C ARG A 147 9.24 5.51 -1.81
N THR A 148 9.18 4.18 -1.98
CA THR A 148 10.35 3.30 -1.86
C THR A 148 10.94 2.98 -3.22
N GLY A 149 12.24 2.74 -3.26
CA GLY A 149 12.91 2.04 -4.37
C GLY A 149 12.79 0.52 -4.23
N TRP A 150 13.76 -0.20 -4.76
CA TRP A 150 13.85 -1.64 -4.64
C TRP A 150 14.15 -2.03 -3.19
N LEU A 151 13.23 -2.78 -2.60
CA LEU A 151 13.40 -3.33 -1.26
C LEU A 151 14.12 -4.68 -1.35
N PHE A 152 15.04 -4.94 -0.44
CA PHE A 152 15.79 -6.18 -0.34
C PHE A 152 16.03 -6.57 1.12
N GLY A 153 16.26 -7.86 1.38
CA GLY A 153 16.45 -8.39 2.73
C GLY A 153 15.29 -9.29 3.18
N GLY A 154 15.13 -9.48 4.49
CA GLY A 154 13.98 -10.19 5.10
C GLY A 154 13.97 -11.72 4.94
N GLY A 155 14.87 -12.34 4.19
CA GLY A 155 14.96 -13.79 4.04
C GLY A 155 13.85 -14.46 3.23
N VAL A 156 12.93 -13.69 2.64
CA VAL A 156 11.91 -14.21 1.72
C VAL A 156 12.54 -14.36 0.34
N LYS A 157 12.54 -15.58 -0.20
CA LYS A 157 12.95 -15.82 -1.59
C LYS A 157 11.85 -15.28 -2.50
N HIS A 158 12.23 -14.39 -3.42
CA HIS A 158 11.42 -13.92 -4.52
C HIS A 158 11.50 -14.88 -5.69
#